data_15e8f8520e5e1fb52ef43c6355ba444b
#
_entry.id   15e8f8520e5e1fb52ef43c6355ba444b
#
_cell.length_a   1.000
_cell.length_b   1.000
_cell.length_c   1.000
_cell.angle_alpha   90.00
_cell.angle_beta   90.00
_cell.angle_gamma   90.00
#
_symmetry.space_group_name_H-M   'P 1'
#
loop_
_entity.id
_entity.type
_entity.pdbx_description
1 polymer ?
#
loop_
_entity_poly.entity_id
_entity_poly.type
_entity_poly.pdbx_seq_one_letter_code
_entity_poly.pdbx_strand_id
1 'polypeptide(L)' 'MPKLFEIEGYRFFFYSNEHRPIHVHVRRGGEAIFDVENAMELRESIGLKVQELARAEQLPLEHRQLIVRAWHEYLD' A
#
# COMPACT_ATOMS: atom_id res chain seq x y z
N MET A 1 -11.52 9.10 1.21
CA MET A 1 -10.45 8.09 1.14
C MET A 1 -9.29 8.67 0.35
N PRO A 2 -8.14 8.90 0.98
CA PRO A 2 -7.03 9.50 0.26
C PRO A 2 -6.34 8.50 -0.67
N LYS A 3 -6.26 8.88 -1.92
CA LYS A 3 -5.49 8.16 -2.92
C LYS A 3 -4.11 8.79 -2.96
N LEU A 4 -3.06 8.02 -2.68
CA LEU A 4 -1.71 8.54 -2.64
C LEU A 4 -1.14 8.75 -4.03
N PHE A 5 -1.14 7.69 -4.82
CA PHE A 5 -0.62 7.73 -6.18
C PHE A 5 -1.07 6.46 -6.92
N GLU A 6 -0.83 6.48 -8.22
CA GLU A 6 -1.12 5.33 -9.08
C GLU A 6 0.05 5.14 -10.04
N ILE A 7 0.59 3.93 -10.09
CA ILE A 7 1.73 3.59 -10.94
C ILE A 7 1.43 2.25 -11.62
N GLU A 8 1.54 2.20 -12.95
CA GLU A 8 1.35 0.97 -13.73
C GLU A 8 -0.01 0.32 -13.49
N GLY A 9 -1.02 1.14 -13.20
CA GLY A 9 -2.35 0.63 -12.92
C GLY A 9 -2.57 0.18 -11.50
N TYR A 10 -1.55 0.23 -10.65
CA TYR A 10 -1.68 -0.07 -9.23
C TYR A 10 -2.04 1.20 -8.48
N ARG A 11 -3.12 1.15 -7.69
CA ARG A 11 -3.55 2.25 -6.84
C ARG A 11 -3.09 2.03 -5.42
N PHE A 12 -2.49 3.06 -4.83
CA PHE A 12 -2.00 3.05 -3.46
C PHE A 12 -2.85 4.00 -2.65
N PHE A 13 -3.43 3.51 -1.56
CA PHE A 13 -4.37 4.33 -0.79
C PHE A 13 -4.46 3.90 0.66
N PHE A 14 -5.02 4.80 1.50
CA PHE A 14 -5.42 4.50 2.87
C PHE A 14 -6.92 4.68 2.99
N TYR A 15 -7.54 3.99 3.94
CA TYR A 15 -8.87 4.35 4.39
C TYR A 15 -8.76 5.43 5.46
N SER A 16 -9.78 6.26 5.62
CA SER A 16 -9.71 7.45 6.47
C SER A 16 -9.68 7.15 7.96
N ASN A 17 -10.01 5.94 8.37
CA ASN A 17 -10.09 5.57 9.79
C ASN A 17 -9.09 4.48 10.16
N GLU A 18 -7.98 4.39 9.47
CA GLU A 18 -7.00 3.37 9.76
C GLU A 18 -6.11 3.74 10.93
N HIS A 19 -5.56 2.71 11.58
CA HIS A 19 -4.72 2.83 12.75
C HIS A 19 -3.37 2.17 12.50
N ARG A 20 -2.37 2.54 13.30
CA ARG A 20 -1.05 1.90 13.23
C ARG A 20 -1.15 0.39 13.43
N PRO A 21 -0.20 -0.37 12.90
CA PRO A 21 1.03 0.09 12.24
C PRO A 21 0.77 0.68 10.86
N ILE A 22 1.73 1.48 10.37
CA ILE A 22 1.62 2.13 9.06
C ILE A 22 1.54 1.04 7.99
N HIS A 23 0.49 1.10 7.20
CA HIS A 23 0.27 0.13 6.12
C HIS A 23 -0.36 0.82 4.93
N VAL A 24 -0.28 0.17 3.78
CA VAL A 24 -0.82 0.72 2.54
C VAL A 24 -1.62 -0.34 1.80
N HIS A 25 -2.72 0.08 1.21
CA HIS A 25 -3.53 -0.76 0.34
C HIS A 25 -3.10 -0.57 -1.11
N VAL A 26 -2.95 -1.67 -1.82
CA VAL A 26 -2.56 -1.67 -3.24
C VAL A 26 -3.61 -2.43 -4.01
N ARG A 27 -4.24 -1.79 -5.00
CA ARG A 27 -5.32 -2.39 -5.77
C ARG A 27 -5.03 -2.36 -7.27
N ARG A 28 -5.23 -3.51 -7.90
CA ARG A 28 -5.20 -3.63 -9.36
C ARG A 28 -5.95 -4.91 -9.74
N GLY A 29 -7.29 -4.79 -9.88
CA GLY A 29 -8.14 -5.95 -10.06
C GLY A 29 -8.34 -6.73 -8.77
N GLY A 30 -7.27 -7.09 -8.10
CA GLY A 30 -7.28 -7.62 -6.74
C GLY A 30 -6.68 -6.60 -5.79
N GLU A 31 -6.47 -6.97 -4.55
CA GLU A 31 -5.98 -6.06 -3.52
C GLU A 31 -4.96 -6.76 -2.62
N ALA A 32 -3.95 -5.99 -2.17
CA ALA A 32 -2.99 -6.45 -1.17
C ALA A 32 -2.81 -5.36 -0.13
N ILE A 33 -2.45 -5.76 1.09
CA ILE A 33 -2.16 -4.84 2.19
C ILE A 33 -0.75 -5.14 2.68
N PHE A 34 0.11 -4.13 2.66
CA PHE A 34 1.50 -4.27 3.09
C PHE A 34 1.76 -3.42 4.33
N ASP A 35 2.42 -4.02 5.31
CA ASP A 35 2.83 -3.35 6.53
C ASP A 35 4.15 -2.64 6.28
N VAL A 36 4.10 -1.31 6.20
CA VAL A 36 5.25 -0.49 5.82
C VAL A 36 6.26 -0.41 6.96
N GLU A 37 5.81 -0.45 8.21
CA GLU A 37 6.71 -0.37 9.37
C GLU A 37 7.52 -1.63 9.56
N ASN A 38 7.01 -2.78 9.14
CA ASN A 38 7.65 -4.07 9.35
C ASN A 38 8.21 -4.64 8.06
N ALA A 39 9.10 -3.87 7.43
CA ALA A 39 9.85 -4.31 6.24
C ALA A 39 8.94 -4.71 5.07
N MET A 40 7.83 -3.98 4.90
CA MET A 40 6.88 -4.20 3.81
C MET A 40 6.28 -5.60 3.84
N GLU A 41 5.97 -6.08 5.03
CA GLU A 41 5.38 -7.41 5.20
C GLU A 41 3.98 -7.47 4.60
N LEU A 42 3.72 -8.51 3.80
CA LEU A 42 2.39 -8.74 3.24
C LEU A 42 1.45 -9.22 4.35
N ARG A 43 0.37 -8.47 4.58
CA ARG A 43 -0.63 -8.82 5.59
C ARG A 43 -1.77 -9.61 4.99
N GLU A 44 -2.18 -9.26 3.77
CA GLU A 44 -3.34 -9.87 3.13
C GLU A 44 -3.28 -9.63 1.63
N SER A 45 -3.72 -10.60 0.83
CA SER A 45 -3.91 -10.38 -0.60
C SER A 45 -5.08 -11.21 -1.12
N ILE A 46 -5.85 -10.62 -2.02
CA ILE A 46 -7.01 -11.27 -2.63
C ILE A 46 -7.03 -10.91 -4.11
N GLY A 47 -7.09 -11.92 -4.98
CA GLY A 47 -7.34 -11.71 -6.40
C GLY A 47 -6.18 -11.21 -7.23
N LEU A 48 -4.97 -11.16 -6.67
CA LEU A 48 -3.77 -10.79 -7.42
C LEU A 48 -3.04 -12.04 -7.87
N LYS A 49 -2.58 -12.03 -9.12
CA LYS A 49 -1.70 -13.08 -9.63
C LYS A 49 -0.32 -12.94 -8.98
N VAL A 50 0.47 -14.01 -9.03
CA VAL A 50 1.81 -14.01 -8.42
C VAL A 50 2.67 -12.85 -8.94
N GLN A 51 2.66 -12.62 -10.24
CA GLN A 51 3.44 -11.54 -10.86
C GLN A 51 2.93 -10.17 -10.43
N GLU A 52 1.62 -10.01 -10.33
CA GLU A 52 1.01 -8.77 -9.86
C GLU A 52 1.34 -8.51 -8.41
N LEU A 53 1.30 -9.54 -7.58
CA LEU A 53 1.62 -9.41 -6.17
C LEU A 53 3.08 -9.01 -5.96
N ALA A 54 3.99 -9.60 -6.74
CA ALA A 54 5.41 -9.24 -6.66
C ALA A 54 5.64 -7.77 -7.01
N ARG A 55 4.97 -7.28 -8.06
CA ARG A 55 5.10 -5.87 -8.44
C ARG A 55 4.42 -4.96 -7.42
N ALA A 56 3.29 -5.39 -6.88
CA ALA A 56 2.57 -4.64 -5.85
C ALA A 56 3.40 -4.46 -4.58
N GLU A 57 4.30 -5.40 -4.29
CA GLU A 57 5.23 -5.28 -3.17
C GLU A 57 6.40 -4.37 -3.49
N GLN A 58 6.93 -4.47 -4.71
CA GLN A 58 8.11 -3.70 -5.11
C GLN A 58 7.84 -2.20 -5.16
N LEU A 59 6.68 -1.80 -5.68
CA LEU A 59 6.34 -0.39 -5.84
C LEU A 59 6.30 0.38 -4.52
N PRO A 60 5.63 -0.12 -3.47
CA PRO A 60 5.64 0.59 -2.19
C PRO A 60 7.02 0.60 -1.52
N LEU A 61 7.86 -0.39 -1.78
CA LEU A 61 9.25 -0.37 -1.30
C LEU A 61 10.00 0.82 -1.89
N GLU A 62 9.81 1.08 -3.19
CA GLU A 62 10.47 2.19 -3.87
C GLU A 62 9.94 3.54 -3.42
N HIS A 63 8.71 3.59 -2.90
CA HIS A 63 8.03 4.83 -2.51
C HIS A 63 7.73 4.89 -1.02
N ARG A 64 8.50 4.16 -0.23
CA ARG A 64 8.23 4.03 1.21
C ARG A 64 8.14 5.38 1.93
N GLN A 65 9.08 6.28 1.64
CA GLN A 65 9.09 7.58 2.30
C GLN A 65 7.85 8.41 1.99
N LEU A 66 7.40 8.34 0.75
CA LEU A 66 6.18 9.02 0.33
C LEU A 66 4.97 8.49 1.09
N ILE A 67 4.89 7.17 1.24
CA ILE A 67 3.78 6.52 1.94
C ILE A 67 3.79 6.90 3.41
N VAL A 68 4.94 6.87 4.06
CA VAL A 68 5.07 7.23 5.47
C VAL A 68 4.68 8.68 5.68
N ARG A 69 5.15 9.58 4.82
CA ARG A 69 4.79 11.00 4.91
C ARG A 69 3.30 11.19 4.76
N ALA A 70 2.69 10.52 3.79
CA ALA A 70 1.25 10.63 3.57
C ALA A 70 0.46 10.12 4.76
N TRP A 71 0.91 9.04 5.39
CA TRP A 71 0.28 8.52 6.60
C TRP A 71 0.24 9.59 7.68
N HIS A 72 1.38 10.26 7.93
CA HIS A 72 1.45 11.30 8.94
C HIS A 72 0.58 12.51 8.59
N GLU A 73 0.46 12.83 7.33
CA GLU A 73 -0.39 13.95 6.91
C GLU A 73 -1.87 13.68 7.07
N TYR A 74 -2.31 12.46 6.77
CA TYR A 74 -3.74 12.16 6.70
C TYR A 74 -4.30 11.44 7.91
N LEU A 75 -3.46 10.70 8.64
CA LEU A 75 -3.94 9.82 9.71
C LEU A 75 -3.35 10.13 11.10
N ASP A 76 -2.21 10.76 11.14
CA ASP A 76 -1.60 11.21 12.41
C ASP A 76 -1.91 12.71 12.64
#